data_d34cd0ac75b77406c3b23ece109e5c21
#
_entry.id   d34cd0ac75b77406c3b23ece109e5c21
#
_cell.length_a   1.000
_cell.length_b   1.000
_cell.length_c   1.000
_cell.angle_alpha   90.00
_cell.angle_beta   90.00
_cell.angle_gamma   90.00
#
_symmetry.space_group_name_H-M   'P 1'
#
loop_
_entity.id
_entity.type
_entity.pdbx_description
1 polymer ?
#
loop_
_entity_poly.entity_id
_entity_poly.type
_entity_poly.pdbx_seq_one_letter_code
_entity_poly.pdbx_strand_id
1 'polypeptide(L)'
;RCIEQSRAGDNFLANNPPEVLWHGFQADGFVQEPGTDAEAVLGAAHAQVFGAPMAERITTAVNDTRYYGLYYNMPALCYGPSGEGNHGFDERTNLDSLKQTTLCLAGFIADWCGVREVAPG
;
A
#
# COMPACT_ATOMS: atom_id res chain seq x y z
N ARG A 1 -5.01 15.44 -22.34
CA ARG A 1 -4.15 16.64 -22.40
C ARG A 1 -2.75 16.30 -22.92
N CYS A 2 -2.01 15.33 -22.38
CA CYS A 2 -0.67 14.97 -22.86
C CYS A 2 -0.69 14.48 -24.33
N ILE A 3 -1.66 13.66 -24.71
CA ILE A 3 -1.84 13.16 -26.07
C ILE A 3 -2.10 14.30 -27.05
N GLU A 4 -2.94 15.26 -26.69
CA GLU A 4 -3.21 16.44 -27.52
C GLU A 4 -1.97 17.32 -27.72
N GLN A 5 -1.17 17.49 -26.66
CA GLN A 5 0.09 18.23 -26.73
C GLN A 5 1.12 17.54 -27.63
N SER A 6 1.22 16.20 -27.55
CA SER A 6 2.13 15.40 -28.40
C SER A 6 1.72 15.47 -29.88
N ARG A 7 0.42 15.48 -30.20
CA ARG A 7 -0.08 15.64 -31.56
C ARG A 7 0.34 16.97 -32.20
N ALA A 8 0.32 18.03 -31.43
CA ALA A 8 0.59 19.38 -31.96
C ALA A 8 2.06 19.57 -32.44
N GLY A 9 2.98 18.74 -31.97
CA GLY A 9 4.41 18.80 -32.31
C GLY A 9 4.88 17.75 -33.31
N ASP A 10 4.01 16.83 -33.77
CA ASP A 10 4.38 15.70 -34.61
C ASP A 10 3.46 15.58 -35.84
N ASN A 11 4.04 15.69 -37.04
CA ASN A 11 3.27 15.64 -38.29
C ASN A 11 2.59 14.28 -38.55
N PHE A 12 3.18 13.17 -38.11
CA PHE A 12 2.56 11.86 -38.23
C PHE A 12 1.33 11.76 -37.32
N LEU A 13 1.47 12.11 -36.04
CA LEU A 13 0.37 12.08 -35.08
C LEU A 13 -0.72 13.11 -35.37
N ALA A 14 -0.40 14.23 -36.01
CA ALA A 14 -1.40 15.19 -36.47
C ALA A 14 -2.33 14.59 -37.54
N ASN A 15 -1.77 13.80 -38.47
CA ASN A 15 -2.52 13.15 -39.55
C ASN A 15 -3.09 11.77 -39.14
N ASN A 16 -2.57 11.15 -38.09
CA ASN A 16 -2.99 9.86 -37.54
C ASN A 16 -3.26 10.02 -36.03
N PRO A 17 -4.34 10.69 -35.65
CA PRO A 17 -4.61 10.97 -34.24
C PRO A 17 -4.82 9.67 -33.46
N PRO A 18 -4.12 9.47 -32.34
CA PRO A 18 -4.33 8.30 -31.47
C PRO A 18 -5.72 8.37 -30.86
N GLU A 19 -6.43 7.25 -30.87
CA GLU A 19 -7.69 7.08 -30.18
C GLU A 19 -7.44 6.52 -28.79
N VAL A 20 -8.06 7.11 -27.76
CA VAL A 20 -7.98 6.62 -26.38
C VAL A 20 -9.25 5.86 -26.05
N LEU A 21 -9.11 4.53 -25.94
CA LEU A 21 -10.20 3.66 -25.53
C LEU A 21 -10.03 3.28 -24.06
N TRP A 22 -10.95 3.74 -23.22
CA TRP A 22 -10.98 3.41 -21.80
C TRP A 22 -11.70 2.07 -21.61
N HIS A 23 -10.94 1.03 -21.28
CA HIS A 23 -11.48 -0.30 -21.02
C HIS A 23 -10.66 -1.03 -19.94
N GLY A 24 -11.22 -2.13 -19.42
CA GLY A 24 -10.56 -2.95 -18.41
C GLY A 24 -10.74 -2.41 -16.99
N PHE A 25 -9.79 -2.74 -16.12
CA PHE A 25 -9.85 -2.38 -14.71
C PHE A 25 -9.65 -0.87 -14.51
N GLN A 26 -10.58 -0.27 -13.81
CA GLN A 26 -10.51 1.14 -13.39
C GLN A 26 -10.76 1.22 -11.89
N ALA A 27 -9.95 2.04 -11.22
CA ALA A 27 -10.02 2.19 -9.78
C ALA A 27 -9.66 3.59 -9.35
N ASP A 28 -10.44 4.13 -8.44
CA ASP A 28 -10.08 5.37 -7.76
C ASP A 28 -8.90 5.14 -6.82
N GLY A 29 -8.01 6.13 -6.75
CA GLY A 29 -6.91 6.16 -5.79
C GLY A 29 -7.41 6.44 -4.38
N PHE A 30 -6.67 5.96 -3.40
CA PHE A 30 -6.89 6.26 -1.99
C PHE A 30 -5.58 6.62 -1.33
N VAL A 31 -5.59 7.66 -0.53
CA VAL A 31 -4.49 8.05 0.34
C VAL A 31 -5.04 8.12 1.76
N GLN A 32 -4.42 7.39 2.67
CA GLN A 32 -4.79 7.46 4.08
C GLN A 32 -4.43 8.84 4.62
N GLU A 33 -5.40 9.52 5.24
CA GLU A 33 -5.12 10.74 5.99
C GLU A 33 -4.24 10.41 7.21
N PRO A 34 -3.17 11.19 7.46
CA PRO A 34 -2.24 10.91 8.54
C PRO A 34 -2.86 11.11 9.91
N GLY A 35 -2.32 10.44 10.94
CA GLY A 35 -2.68 10.62 12.33
C GLY A 35 -3.85 9.78 12.80
N THR A 36 -4.13 8.67 12.13
CA THR A 36 -5.14 7.72 12.62
C THR A 36 -4.63 6.89 13.80
N ASP A 37 -5.54 6.43 14.66
CA ASP A 37 -5.20 5.53 15.77
C ASP A 37 -4.52 4.25 15.27
N ALA A 38 -4.92 3.73 14.12
CA ALA A 38 -4.31 2.55 13.50
C ALA A 38 -2.83 2.80 13.13
N GLU A 39 -2.49 3.98 12.59
CA GLU A 39 -1.10 4.37 12.33
C GLU A 39 -0.30 4.47 13.62
N ALA A 40 -0.88 5.07 14.66
CA ALA A 40 -0.20 5.22 15.95
C ALA A 40 0.13 3.85 16.58
N VAL A 41 -0.83 2.92 16.60
CA VAL A 41 -0.63 1.57 17.15
C VAL A 41 0.35 0.76 16.29
N LEU A 42 0.22 0.79 14.96
CA LEU A 42 1.15 0.11 14.06
C LEU A 42 2.57 0.69 14.15
N GLY A 43 2.68 2.02 14.23
CA GLY A 43 3.96 2.72 14.39
C GLY A 43 4.67 2.35 15.69
N ALA A 44 3.92 2.22 16.80
CA ALA A 44 4.46 1.78 18.09
C ALA A 44 4.98 0.33 18.00
N ALA A 45 4.19 -0.59 17.45
CA ALA A 45 4.59 -1.98 17.23
C ALA A 45 5.83 -2.09 16.31
N HIS A 46 5.87 -1.27 15.24
CA HIS A 46 7.02 -1.19 14.34
C HIS A 46 8.29 -0.73 15.09
N ALA A 47 8.20 0.35 15.85
CA ALA A 47 9.35 0.89 16.58
C ALA A 47 9.91 -0.11 17.61
N GLN A 48 9.07 -0.92 18.25
CA GLN A 48 9.50 -1.97 19.17
C GLN A 48 10.30 -3.07 18.45
N VAL A 49 9.90 -3.47 17.26
CA VAL A 49 10.53 -4.56 16.52
C VAL A 49 11.77 -4.12 15.73
N PHE A 50 11.68 -2.95 15.09
CA PHE A 50 12.72 -2.44 14.20
C PHE A 50 13.71 -1.49 14.87
N GLY A 51 13.38 -0.96 16.05
CA GLY A 51 14.20 0.03 16.75
C GLY A 51 14.25 1.39 16.08
N ALA A 52 13.34 1.67 15.14
CA ALA A 52 13.26 2.91 14.37
C ALA A 52 11.80 3.28 14.10
N PRO A 53 11.47 4.55 13.86
CA PRO A 53 10.12 4.94 13.49
C PRO A 53 9.71 4.35 12.13
N MET A 54 8.44 4.06 11.99
CA MET A 54 7.86 3.62 10.72
C MET A 54 7.95 4.76 9.69
N ALA A 55 8.44 4.45 8.49
CA ALA A 55 8.46 5.39 7.38
C ALA A 55 7.17 5.26 6.55
N GLU A 56 6.59 6.39 6.21
CA GLU A 56 5.42 6.49 5.36
C GLU A 56 5.81 6.81 3.93
N ARG A 57 5.09 6.27 2.99
CA ARG A 57 5.22 6.66 1.59
C ARG A 57 3.93 6.46 0.82
N ILE A 58 3.70 7.33 -0.14
CA ILE A 58 2.64 7.17 -1.14
C ILE A 58 3.19 6.35 -2.30
N THR A 59 2.42 5.38 -2.74
CA THR A 59 2.72 4.57 -3.92
C THR A 59 1.66 4.78 -5.00
N THR A 60 2.04 4.62 -6.25
CA THR A 60 1.11 4.63 -7.39
C THR A 60 0.54 3.25 -7.72
N ALA A 61 0.97 2.22 -6.98
CA ALA A 61 0.43 0.88 -7.13
C ALA A 61 -0.98 0.78 -6.54
N VAL A 62 -1.84 0.05 -7.22
CA VAL A 62 -3.19 -0.24 -6.75
C VAL A 62 -3.16 -1.52 -5.90
N ASN A 63 -3.83 -1.50 -4.75
CA ASN A 63 -4.06 -2.66 -3.90
C ASN A 63 -5.47 -2.62 -3.29
N ASP A 64 -5.88 -3.70 -2.64
CA ASP A 64 -7.25 -3.86 -2.13
C ASP A 64 -7.52 -3.06 -0.85
N THR A 65 -6.50 -2.54 -0.15
CA THR A 65 -6.71 -1.74 1.07
C THR A 65 -7.54 -0.49 0.79
N ARG A 66 -7.49 0.06 -0.42
CA ARG A 66 -8.29 1.22 -0.84
C ARG A 66 -9.80 1.04 -0.64
N TYR A 67 -10.31 -0.20 -0.74
CA TYR A 67 -11.74 -0.47 -0.55
C TYR A 67 -12.21 -0.11 0.85
N TYR A 68 -11.39 -0.38 1.86
CA TYR A 68 -11.73 -0.06 3.24
C TYR A 68 -11.81 1.44 3.47
N GLY A 69 -10.87 2.21 2.90
CA GLY A 69 -10.91 3.67 2.99
C GLY A 69 -12.04 4.29 2.17
N LEU A 70 -12.16 3.91 0.88
CA LEU A 70 -13.11 4.53 -0.04
C LEU A 70 -14.57 4.24 0.29
N TYR A 71 -14.89 3.03 0.72
CA TYR A 71 -16.29 2.58 0.84
C TYR A 71 -16.75 2.36 2.28
N TYR A 72 -15.82 2.16 3.21
CA TYR A 72 -16.17 1.86 4.60
C TYR A 72 -15.71 2.92 5.59
N ASN A 73 -15.02 3.96 5.12
CA ASN A 73 -14.44 5.01 5.96
C ASN A 73 -13.60 4.45 7.13
N MET A 74 -12.82 3.42 6.83
CA MET A 74 -11.94 2.75 7.80
C MET A 74 -10.48 3.10 7.50
N PRO A 75 -9.61 3.14 8.52
CA PRO A 75 -8.17 3.23 8.30
C PRO A 75 -7.71 2.06 7.42
N ALA A 76 -6.95 2.37 6.37
CA ALA A 76 -6.55 1.40 5.36
C ALA A 76 -5.05 1.47 5.14
N LEU A 77 -4.30 0.77 6.00
CA LEU A 77 -2.84 0.76 5.98
C LEU A 77 -2.34 -0.39 5.12
N CYS A 78 -1.35 -0.12 4.27
CA CYS A 78 -0.61 -1.15 3.54
C CYS A 78 0.77 -1.30 4.18
N TYR A 79 0.99 -2.42 4.85
CA TYR A 79 2.22 -2.71 5.58
C TYR A 79 2.69 -4.13 5.29
N GLY A 80 3.98 -4.31 5.06
CA GLY A 80 4.52 -5.62 4.71
C GLY A 80 6.04 -5.66 4.68
N PRO A 81 6.61 -6.84 4.40
CA PRO A 81 8.05 -7.03 4.31
C PRO A 81 8.65 -6.32 3.10
N SER A 82 9.96 -6.09 3.14
CA SER A 82 10.70 -5.62 1.98
C SER A 82 10.88 -6.73 0.95
N GLY A 83 10.76 -6.37 -0.32
CA GLY A 83 10.95 -7.26 -1.45
C GLY A 83 11.53 -6.53 -2.64
N GLU A 84 11.92 -7.29 -3.63
CA GLU A 84 12.50 -6.81 -4.88
C GLU A 84 11.87 -7.54 -6.07
N GLY A 85 11.89 -6.90 -7.23
CA GLY A 85 11.45 -7.51 -8.49
C GLY A 85 9.96 -7.78 -8.56
N ASN A 86 9.13 -6.97 -7.92
CA ASN A 86 7.67 -7.13 -7.87
C ASN A 86 7.12 -7.35 -9.29
N HIS A 87 6.32 -8.41 -9.45
CA HIS A 87 5.77 -8.88 -10.72
C HIS A 87 6.81 -9.35 -11.77
N GLY A 88 8.07 -9.52 -11.37
CA GLY A 88 9.13 -10.06 -12.22
C GLY A 88 9.37 -11.57 -12.02
N PHE A 89 10.22 -12.16 -12.89
CA PHE A 89 10.57 -13.58 -12.79
C PHE A 89 11.34 -13.93 -11.51
N ASP A 90 12.18 -13.00 -11.03
CA ASP A 90 13.02 -13.17 -9.85
C ASP A 90 12.46 -12.40 -8.65
N GLU A 91 11.14 -12.30 -8.55
CA GLU A 91 10.51 -11.67 -7.40
C GLU A 91 10.89 -12.39 -6.11
N ARG A 92 11.34 -11.61 -5.13
CA ARG A 92 11.84 -12.16 -3.87
C ARG A 92 11.52 -11.27 -2.68
N THR A 93 11.34 -11.90 -1.53
CA THR A 93 11.10 -11.22 -0.26
C THR A 93 12.28 -11.47 0.68
N ASN A 94 12.67 -10.44 1.42
CA ASN A 94 13.68 -10.57 2.47
C ASN A 94 13.08 -11.32 3.67
N LEU A 95 13.65 -12.48 4.03
CA LEU A 95 13.12 -13.36 5.09
C LEU A 95 13.24 -12.75 6.48
N ASP A 96 14.30 -11.97 6.76
CA ASP A 96 14.43 -11.30 8.06
C ASP A 96 13.37 -10.21 8.20
N SER A 97 13.13 -9.45 7.13
CA SER A 97 12.05 -8.46 7.07
C SER A 97 10.67 -9.11 7.22
N LEU A 98 10.44 -10.27 6.61
CA LEU A 98 9.20 -11.04 6.75
C LEU A 98 8.96 -11.45 8.22
N LYS A 99 10.01 -11.95 8.88
CA LYS A 99 9.94 -12.30 10.31
C LYS A 99 9.64 -11.09 11.19
N GLN A 100 10.33 -9.99 10.97
CA GLN A 100 10.11 -8.75 11.71
C GLN A 100 8.69 -8.20 11.47
N THR A 101 8.22 -8.19 10.21
CA THR A 101 6.85 -7.81 9.88
C THR A 101 5.83 -8.68 10.60
N THR A 102 6.06 -9.99 10.68
CA THR A 102 5.17 -10.92 11.40
C THR A 102 5.08 -10.57 12.89
N LEU A 103 6.22 -10.29 13.53
CA LEU A 103 6.26 -9.88 14.94
C LEU A 103 5.55 -8.53 15.15
N CYS A 104 5.78 -7.58 14.26
CA CYS A 104 5.13 -6.27 14.29
C CYS A 104 3.61 -6.40 14.17
N LEU A 105 3.10 -7.19 13.20
CA LEU A 105 1.67 -7.42 13.04
C LEU A 105 1.05 -8.17 14.22
N ALA A 106 1.76 -9.10 14.83
CA ALA A 106 1.29 -9.77 16.05
C ALA A 106 1.13 -8.78 17.21
N GLY A 107 2.10 -7.88 17.41
CA GLY A 107 2.01 -6.80 18.39
C GLY A 107 0.86 -5.85 18.07
N PHE A 108 0.76 -5.40 16.83
CA PHE A 108 -0.35 -4.54 16.37
C PHE A 108 -1.72 -5.16 16.67
N ILE A 109 -1.92 -6.44 16.34
CA ILE A 109 -3.20 -7.13 16.60
C ILE A 109 -3.49 -7.22 18.10
N ALA A 110 -2.48 -7.53 18.90
CA ALA A 110 -2.63 -7.59 20.36
C ALA A 110 -3.03 -6.23 20.95
N ASP A 111 -2.38 -5.16 20.53
CA ASP A 111 -2.63 -3.82 21.03
C ASP A 111 -3.94 -3.22 20.50
N TRP A 112 -4.29 -3.52 19.26
CA TRP A 112 -5.51 -3.03 18.61
C TRP A 112 -6.77 -3.76 19.11
N CYS A 113 -6.72 -5.09 19.17
CA CYS A 113 -7.87 -5.93 19.53
C CYS A 113 -7.96 -6.21 21.05
N GLY A 114 -6.86 -5.99 21.77
CA GLY A 114 -6.70 -6.45 23.14
C GLY A 114 -6.41 -7.95 23.21
N VAL A 115 -5.89 -8.38 24.35
CA VAL A 115 -5.60 -9.79 24.66
C VAL A 115 -6.30 -10.20 25.95
N ARG A 116 -6.67 -11.48 26.06
CA ARG A 116 -7.17 -12.07 27.31
C ARG A 116 -6.43 -13.35 27.64
N GLU A 117 -6.24 -13.60 28.92
CA GLU A 117 -5.76 -14.88 29.37
C GLU A 117 -6.76 -15.99 29.03
N VAL A 118 -6.27 -17.09 28.52
CA VAL A 118 -7.06 -18.32 28.34
C VAL A 118 -6.64 -19.26 29.46
N ALA A 119 -7.62 -19.71 30.27
CA ALA A 119 -7.35 -20.69 31.32
C ALA A 119 -6.76 -21.96 30.69
N PRO A 120 -5.72 -22.56 31.27
CA PRO A 120 -5.21 -23.84 30.80
C PRO A 120 -6.33 -24.87 30.88
N GLY A 121 -6.57 -25.56 29.75
CA GLY A 121 -7.54 -26.66 29.68
C GLY A 121 -7.07 -27.91 30.39
#